data_d0216864ef82a893c7bafdf0ecca21a4
#
_entry.id   d0216864ef82a893c7bafdf0ecca21a4
#
_cell.length_a   1.000
_cell.length_b   1.000
_cell.length_c   1.000
_cell.angle_alpha   90.00
_cell.angle_beta   90.00
_cell.angle_gamma   90.00
#
_symmetry.space_group_name_H-M   'P 1'
#
loop_
_entity.id
_entity.type
_entity.pdbx_description
1 polymer ?
#
loop_
_entity_poly.entity_id
_entity_poly.type
_entity_poly.pdbx_seq_one_letter_code
_entity_poly.pdbx_strand_id
1 'polypeptide(L)'
;MKETKTIILAAGKGTRMRSKHAKVLHRICGKSLVDHVIRANHQAGIEAIAVIVGYQAQAVRDALPDAIETFEQAEQLGTGHAVAQALPFIEDFDGNVLILVGDAPLVRPETLRGLIEAHEAGGFAATVLTAHFDDPTGYGRIVKDGGALRKIVEERDASGREIGRASCRERV
;
A
#
# COMPACT_ATOMS: atom_id res chain seq x y z
N MET A 1 -16.69 13.51 -4.66
CA MET A 1 -15.52 12.80 -4.11
C MET A 1 -14.68 13.80 -3.35
N LYS A 2 -14.32 13.49 -2.11
CA LYS A 2 -13.33 14.30 -1.38
C LYS A 2 -11.97 14.22 -2.08
N GLU A 3 -11.15 15.23 -1.87
CA GLU A 3 -9.75 15.16 -2.31
C GLU A 3 -9.07 13.92 -1.72
N THR A 4 -8.17 13.31 -2.48
CA THR A 4 -7.46 12.10 -2.03
C THR A 4 -5.96 12.31 -2.16
N LYS A 5 -5.23 12.05 -1.10
CA LYS A 5 -3.77 11.96 -1.09
C LYS A 5 -3.34 10.50 -1.00
N THR A 6 -2.28 10.12 -1.71
CA THR A 6 -1.75 8.75 -1.66
C THR A 6 -0.38 8.71 -0.99
N ILE A 7 -0.19 7.73 -0.10
CA ILE A 7 1.09 7.36 0.49
C ILE A 7 1.49 6.00 -0.07
N ILE A 8 2.61 5.93 -0.80
CA ILE A 8 3.13 4.69 -1.38
C ILE A 8 4.30 4.18 -0.54
N LEU A 9 4.18 2.97 -0.03
CA LEU A 9 5.19 2.33 0.81
C LEU A 9 6.27 1.66 -0.03
N ALA A 10 7.50 2.17 -0.01
CA ALA A 10 8.64 1.71 -0.80
C ALA A 10 9.92 1.50 0.03
N ALA A 11 9.84 1.49 1.36
CA ALA A 11 11.01 1.42 2.26
C ALA A 11 11.59 0.00 2.46
N GLY A 12 10.87 -1.05 2.05
CA GLY A 12 11.22 -2.43 2.36
C GLY A 12 12.43 -2.95 1.59
N LYS A 13 13.29 -3.78 2.25
CA LYS A 13 14.47 -4.42 1.64
C LYS A 13 14.13 -5.45 0.55
N GLY A 14 12.96 -6.07 0.57
CA GLY A 14 12.59 -7.09 -0.40
C GLY A 14 13.51 -8.33 -0.38
N THR A 15 13.90 -8.80 0.79
CA THR A 15 14.91 -9.86 0.99
C THR A 15 14.64 -11.14 0.21
N ARG A 16 13.36 -11.48 -0.04
CA ARG A 16 12.95 -12.66 -0.84
C ARG A 16 13.41 -12.60 -2.29
N MET A 17 13.61 -11.42 -2.84
CA MET A 17 14.05 -11.25 -4.25
C MET A 17 15.54 -11.52 -4.47
N ARG A 18 16.35 -11.65 -3.40
CA ARG A 18 17.79 -11.89 -3.46
C ARG A 18 18.52 -10.96 -4.44
N SER A 19 18.08 -9.70 -4.53
CA SER A 19 18.61 -8.69 -5.44
C SER A 19 19.39 -7.63 -4.68
N LYS A 20 20.38 -7.03 -5.38
CA LYS A 20 21.11 -5.86 -4.88
C LYS A 20 20.34 -4.55 -5.06
N HIS A 21 19.27 -4.57 -5.86
CA HIS A 21 18.43 -3.39 -6.12
C HIS A 21 17.24 -3.36 -5.16
N ALA A 22 16.78 -2.16 -4.79
CA ALA A 22 15.55 -1.98 -4.06
C ALA A 22 14.39 -2.67 -4.82
N LYS A 23 13.52 -3.39 -4.09
CA LYS A 23 12.43 -4.18 -4.69
C LYS A 23 11.60 -3.37 -5.67
N VAL A 24 11.24 -2.15 -5.28
CA VAL A 24 10.36 -1.25 -6.04
C VAL A 24 10.97 -0.72 -7.33
N LEU A 25 12.31 -0.82 -7.50
CA LEU A 25 13.04 -0.41 -8.71
C LEU A 25 13.17 -1.51 -9.76
N HIS A 26 12.76 -2.76 -9.45
CA HIS A 26 12.69 -3.79 -10.49
C HIS A 26 11.71 -3.38 -11.57
N ARG A 27 12.01 -3.75 -12.82
CA ARG A 27 11.25 -3.29 -13.98
C ARG A 27 10.35 -4.39 -14.55
N ILE A 28 9.14 -3.98 -14.91
CA ILE A 28 8.19 -4.74 -15.71
C ILE A 28 7.82 -3.87 -16.90
N CYS A 29 7.91 -4.40 -18.12
CA CYS A 29 7.61 -3.64 -19.35
C CYS A 29 8.37 -2.30 -19.44
N GLY A 30 9.64 -2.29 -19.00
CA GLY A 30 10.50 -1.11 -19.09
C GLY A 30 10.35 -0.07 -17.97
N LYS A 31 9.37 -0.22 -17.07
CA LYS A 31 9.08 0.72 -15.97
C LYS A 31 9.29 0.06 -14.61
N SER A 32 9.69 0.83 -13.60
CA SER A 32 9.83 0.32 -12.24
C SER A 32 8.48 -0.06 -11.63
N LEU A 33 8.46 -0.95 -10.64
CA LEU A 33 7.23 -1.34 -9.94
C LEU A 33 6.53 -0.13 -9.35
N VAL A 34 7.28 0.78 -8.71
CA VAL A 34 6.72 1.99 -8.12
C VAL A 34 6.16 2.95 -9.17
N ASP A 35 6.79 3.06 -10.36
CA ASP A 35 6.27 3.89 -11.45
C ASP A 35 4.91 3.39 -11.95
N HIS A 36 4.69 2.08 -12.01
CA HIS A 36 3.37 1.53 -12.33
C HIS A 36 2.30 1.95 -11.31
N VAL A 37 2.63 1.92 -10.02
CA VAL A 37 1.71 2.33 -8.96
C VAL A 37 1.42 3.83 -9.03
N ILE A 38 2.43 4.68 -9.23
CA ILE A 38 2.26 6.13 -9.41
C ILE A 38 1.35 6.42 -10.60
N ARG A 39 1.59 5.78 -11.75
CA ARG A 39 0.76 5.94 -12.94
C ARG A 39 -0.69 5.53 -12.73
N ALA A 40 -0.93 4.44 -12.00
CA ALA A 40 -2.29 4.02 -11.67
C ALA A 40 -3.02 5.08 -10.83
N ASN A 41 -2.32 5.77 -9.92
CA ASN A 41 -2.86 6.88 -9.16
C ASN A 41 -3.24 8.07 -10.06
N HIS A 42 -2.32 8.54 -10.91
CA HIS A 42 -2.63 9.64 -11.85
C HIS A 42 -3.81 9.29 -12.78
N GLN A 43 -3.84 8.06 -13.28
CA GLN A 43 -4.97 7.58 -14.10
C GLN A 43 -6.27 7.45 -13.31
N ALA A 44 -6.20 7.30 -11.99
CA ALA A 44 -7.37 7.35 -11.10
C ALA A 44 -7.80 8.79 -10.77
N GLY A 45 -7.02 9.81 -11.18
CA GLY A 45 -7.29 11.23 -10.89
C GLY A 45 -6.66 11.72 -9.58
N ILE A 46 -5.67 10.99 -9.03
CA ILE A 46 -4.99 11.35 -7.79
C ILE A 46 -3.61 11.90 -8.13
N GLU A 47 -3.39 13.20 -7.87
CA GLU A 47 -2.14 13.88 -8.19
C GLU A 47 -1.22 14.04 -6.97
N ALA A 48 -1.78 14.15 -5.76
CA ALA A 48 -1.01 14.32 -4.54
C ALA A 48 -0.50 12.97 -4.03
N ILE A 49 0.77 12.68 -4.28
CA ILE A 49 1.41 11.40 -3.98
C ILE A 49 2.70 11.62 -3.18
N ALA A 50 2.85 10.90 -2.09
CA ALA A 50 4.08 10.78 -1.32
C ALA A 50 4.61 9.35 -1.36
N VAL A 51 5.93 9.16 -1.38
CA VAL A 51 6.58 7.85 -1.38
C VAL A 51 7.46 7.72 -0.12
N ILE A 52 7.20 6.67 0.65
CA ILE A 52 8.05 6.34 1.80
C ILE A 52 9.23 5.51 1.32
N VAL A 53 10.42 6.09 1.43
CA VAL A 53 11.69 5.46 1.05
C VAL A 53 12.44 4.94 2.29
N GLY A 54 13.38 4.03 2.12
CA GLY A 54 14.16 3.47 3.23
C GLY A 54 15.38 2.72 2.68
N TYR A 55 15.28 1.42 2.46
CA TYR A 55 16.39 0.70 1.85
C TYR A 55 16.74 1.26 0.48
N GLN A 56 18.01 1.67 0.30
CA GLN A 56 18.49 2.37 -0.90
C GLN A 56 17.66 3.64 -1.22
N ALA A 57 17.33 4.41 -0.19
CA ALA A 57 16.47 5.60 -0.29
C ALA A 57 16.90 6.54 -1.43
N GLN A 58 18.21 6.82 -1.57
CA GLN A 58 18.69 7.71 -2.63
C GLN A 58 18.41 7.16 -4.03
N ALA A 59 18.68 5.87 -4.26
CA ALA A 59 18.41 5.26 -5.58
C ALA A 59 16.91 5.24 -5.92
N VAL A 60 16.04 5.14 -4.90
CA VAL A 60 14.59 5.25 -5.11
C VAL A 60 14.22 6.69 -5.44
N ARG A 61 14.71 7.68 -4.70
CA ARG A 61 14.49 9.11 -4.98
C ARG A 61 14.90 9.49 -6.41
N ASP A 62 16.09 9.08 -6.82
CA ASP A 62 16.64 9.39 -8.16
C ASP A 62 15.81 8.78 -9.31
N ALA A 63 15.01 7.75 -9.01
CA ALA A 63 14.16 7.08 -9.98
C ALA A 63 12.71 7.62 -10.00
N LEU A 64 12.34 8.48 -9.05
CA LEU A 64 11.01 9.07 -8.98
C LEU A 64 10.94 10.38 -9.76
N PRO A 65 9.76 10.78 -10.28
CA PRO A 65 9.56 12.13 -10.81
C PRO A 65 9.79 13.20 -9.71
N ASP A 66 10.34 14.35 -10.10
CA ASP A 66 10.65 15.47 -9.18
C ASP A 66 9.43 15.99 -8.39
N ALA A 67 8.23 15.81 -8.95
CA ALA A 67 6.97 16.22 -8.32
C ALA A 67 6.53 15.31 -7.15
N ILE A 68 7.18 14.17 -6.96
CA ILE A 68 6.82 13.22 -5.90
C ILE A 68 7.56 13.54 -4.61
N GLU A 69 6.80 13.84 -3.56
CA GLU A 69 7.36 14.02 -2.23
C GLU A 69 7.87 12.70 -1.65
N THR A 70 8.99 12.74 -0.92
CA THR A 70 9.54 11.53 -0.30
C THR A 70 9.79 11.72 1.18
N PHE A 71 9.42 10.73 1.98
CA PHE A 71 9.68 10.68 3.42
C PHE A 71 10.51 9.43 3.73
N GLU A 72 11.46 9.54 4.63
CA GLU A 72 12.38 8.45 4.91
C GLU A 72 11.99 7.67 6.16
N GLN A 73 11.84 6.37 6.00
CA GLN A 73 11.79 5.42 7.09
C GLN A 73 13.20 4.89 7.36
N ALA A 74 13.93 5.53 8.25
CA ALA A 74 15.32 5.15 8.59
C ALA A 74 15.37 3.76 9.26
N GLU A 75 14.44 3.48 10.17
CA GLU A 75 14.30 2.20 10.85
C GLU A 75 13.03 1.49 10.40
N GLN A 76 13.16 0.22 9.98
CA GLN A 76 12.03 -0.55 9.43
C GLN A 76 11.21 -1.21 10.54
N LEU A 77 10.46 -0.43 11.31
CA LEU A 77 9.63 -0.87 12.43
C LEU A 77 8.20 -1.27 12.01
N GLY A 78 8.00 -1.57 10.75
CA GLY A 78 6.73 -2.04 10.21
C GLY A 78 5.95 -1.01 9.39
N THR A 79 4.81 -1.44 8.86
CA THR A 79 3.98 -0.68 7.91
C THR A 79 3.39 0.59 8.55
N GLY A 80 2.86 0.49 9.78
CA GLY A 80 2.32 1.66 10.49
C GLY A 80 3.37 2.73 10.75
N HIS A 81 4.59 2.32 11.13
CA HIS A 81 5.72 3.24 11.30
C HIS A 81 6.11 3.91 9.97
N ALA A 82 6.04 3.18 8.85
CA ALA A 82 6.29 3.76 7.54
C ALA A 82 5.27 4.85 7.21
N VAL A 83 3.98 4.60 7.40
CA VAL A 83 2.91 5.59 7.17
C VAL A 83 3.11 6.82 8.07
N ALA A 84 3.53 6.64 9.32
CA ALA A 84 3.75 7.72 10.26
C ALA A 84 4.85 8.72 9.79
N GLN A 85 5.79 8.29 8.93
CA GLN A 85 6.79 9.21 8.37
C GLN A 85 6.16 10.26 7.44
N ALA A 86 4.99 9.96 6.85
CA ALA A 86 4.27 10.89 5.98
C ALA A 86 3.22 11.73 6.71
N LEU A 87 3.20 11.77 8.04
CA LEU A 87 2.28 12.65 8.78
C LEU A 87 2.35 14.11 8.32
N PRO A 88 3.54 14.72 8.08
CA PRO A 88 3.59 16.09 7.57
C PRO A 88 2.90 16.30 6.22
N PHE A 89 2.83 15.27 5.37
CA PHE A 89 2.14 15.33 4.07
C PHE A 89 0.62 15.41 4.21
N ILE A 90 0.08 14.86 5.29
CA ILE A 90 -1.36 14.80 5.54
C ILE A 90 -1.80 15.64 6.75
N GLU A 91 -0.89 16.43 7.32
CA GLU A 91 -1.21 17.38 8.38
C GLU A 91 -2.22 18.40 7.85
N ASP A 92 -3.25 18.68 8.64
CA ASP A 92 -4.37 19.58 8.29
C ASP A 92 -5.16 19.19 7.02
N PHE A 93 -5.02 17.95 6.54
CA PHE A 93 -5.74 17.45 5.37
C PHE A 93 -7.09 16.82 5.74
N ASP A 94 -8.20 17.44 5.31
CA ASP A 94 -9.56 16.90 5.44
C ASP A 94 -10.02 16.20 4.15
N GLY A 95 -9.45 15.04 3.88
CA GLY A 95 -9.76 14.25 2.70
C GLY A 95 -9.50 12.77 2.92
N ASN A 96 -9.48 12.01 1.85
CA ASN A 96 -9.16 10.60 1.88
C ASN A 96 -7.64 10.37 1.83
N VAL A 97 -7.13 9.47 2.65
CA VAL A 97 -5.74 9.03 2.57
C VAL A 97 -5.71 7.60 2.05
N LEU A 98 -5.17 7.41 0.85
CA LEU A 98 -4.99 6.11 0.22
C LEU A 98 -3.57 5.59 0.52
N ILE A 99 -3.47 4.40 1.10
CA ILE A 99 -2.18 3.78 1.41
C ILE A 99 -1.96 2.61 0.47
N LEU A 100 -0.90 2.67 -0.33
CA LEU A 100 -0.53 1.64 -1.29
C LEU A 100 0.87 1.09 -1.02
N VAL A 101 1.15 -0.10 -1.56
CA VAL A 101 2.49 -0.67 -1.56
C VAL A 101 3.14 -0.45 -2.93
N GLY A 102 4.39 -0.02 -2.96
CA GLY A 102 5.12 0.32 -4.20
C GLY A 102 5.51 -0.88 -5.06
N ASP A 103 5.22 -2.09 -4.59
CA ASP A 103 5.53 -3.35 -5.28
C ASP A 103 4.29 -4.09 -5.84
N ALA A 104 3.16 -3.39 -5.95
CA ALA A 104 1.92 -3.90 -6.56
C ALA A 104 1.67 -3.27 -7.96
N PRO A 105 2.48 -3.60 -8.99
CA PRO A 105 2.44 -2.90 -10.28
C PRO A 105 1.18 -3.16 -11.10
N LEU A 106 0.37 -4.14 -10.70
CA LEU A 106 -0.84 -4.54 -11.41
C LEU A 106 -2.12 -3.93 -10.82
N VAL A 107 -2.00 -3.06 -9.81
CA VAL A 107 -3.15 -2.30 -9.32
C VAL A 107 -3.72 -1.44 -10.45
N ARG A 108 -5.03 -1.52 -10.66
CA ARG A 108 -5.69 -0.81 -11.74
C ARG A 108 -6.33 0.50 -11.26
N PRO A 109 -6.35 1.55 -12.09
CA PRO A 109 -7.01 2.82 -11.75
C PRO A 109 -8.47 2.66 -11.33
N GLU A 110 -9.19 1.74 -12.00
CA GLU A 110 -10.61 1.45 -11.69
C GLU A 110 -10.76 0.87 -10.29
N THR A 111 -9.81 0.04 -9.85
CA THR A 111 -9.81 -0.54 -8.50
C THR A 111 -9.61 0.55 -7.45
N LEU A 112 -8.72 1.52 -7.70
CA LEU A 112 -8.48 2.64 -6.79
C LEU A 112 -9.72 3.54 -6.69
N ARG A 113 -10.34 3.89 -7.82
CA ARG A 113 -11.59 4.67 -7.83
C ARG A 113 -12.71 3.95 -7.08
N GLY A 114 -12.93 2.68 -7.37
CA GLY A 114 -13.97 1.89 -6.70
C GLY A 114 -13.75 1.75 -5.19
N LEU A 115 -12.48 1.67 -4.73
CA LEU A 115 -12.16 1.64 -3.31
C LEU A 115 -12.52 2.97 -2.62
N ILE A 116 -12.19 4.10 -3.24
CA ILE A 116 -12.49 5.43 -2.73
C ILE A 116 -14.02 5.66 -2.71
N GLU A 117 -14.71 5.32 -3.80
CA GLU A 117 -16.17 5.44 -3.89
C GLU A 117 -16.88 4.60 -2.81
N ALA A 118 -16.43 3.36 -2.61
CA ALA A 118 -16.98 2.48 -1.56
C ALA A 118 -16.72 3.04 -0.15
N HIS A 119 -15.54 3.62 0.08
CA HIS A 119 -15.19 4.26 1.34
C HIS A 119 -16.11 5.45 1.64
N GLU A 120 -16.27 6.35 0.69
CA GLU A 120 -17.13 7.54 0.83
C GLU A 120 -18.61 7.17 1.00
N ALA A 121 -19.11 6.27 0.15
CA ALA A 121 -20.50 5.83 0.20
C ALA A 121 -20.87 5.15 1.53
N GLY A 122 -19.93 4.42 2.11
CA GLY A 122 -20.13 3.74 3.39
C GLY A 122 -19.92 4.62 4.61
N GLY A 123 -19.32 5.82 4.46
CA GLY A 123 -18.97 6.70 5.58
C GLY A 123 -18.01 6.02 6.58
N PHE A 124 -17.14 5.14 6.10
CA PHE A 124 -16.28 4.34 6.95
C PHE A 124 -15.05 5.13 7.43
N ALA A 125 -14.57 4.82 8.64
CA ALA A 125 -13.30 5.36 9.14
C ALA A 125 -12.09 4.73 8.42
N ALA A 126 -12.21 3.48 7.96
CA ALA A 126 -11.20 2.78 7.18
C ALA A 126 -11.84 1.73 6.27
N THR A 127 -11.29 1.58 5.07
CA THR A 127 -11.68 0.56 4.09
C THR A 127 -10.44 -0.18 3.61
N VAL A 128 -10.52 -1.50 3.49
CA VAL A 128 -9.40 -2.34 3.09
C VAL A 128 -9.77 -3.11 1.84
N LEU A 129 -8.94 -3.01 0.81
CA LEU A 129 -9.05 -3.85 -0.38
C LEU A 129 -8.55 -5.25 -0.04
N THR A 130 -9.36 -6.27 -0.36
CA THR A 130 -9.05 -7.67 -0.10
C THR A 130 -9.33 -8.53 -1.33
N ALA A 131 -8.68 -9.68 -1.41
CA ALA A 131 -8.95 -10.68 -2.42
C ALA A 131 -9.21 -12.05 -1.77
N HIS A 132 -9.96 -12.90 -2.47
CA HIS A 132 -10.15 -14.30 -2.09
C HIS A 132 -9.18 -15.17 -2.87
N PHE A 133 -8.50 -16.06 -2.16
CA PHE A 133 -7.60 -17.03 -2.75
C PHE A 133 -8.02 -18.44 -2.29
N ASP A 134 -7.94 -19.40 -3.19
CA ASP A 134 -8.17 -20.82 -2.86
C ASP A 134 -7.05 -21.34 -1.93
N ASP A 135 -5.81 -20.93 -2.19
CA ASP A 135 -4.67 -21.14 -1.31
C ASP A 135 -4.08 -19.81 -0.85
N PRO A 136 -4.43 -19.36 0.37
CA PRO A 136 -3.97 -18.10 0.93
C PRO A 136 -2.61 -18.18 1.64
N THR A 137 -1.84 -19.26 1.47
CA THR A 137 -0.55 -19.43 2.12
C THR A 137 0.40 -18.26 1.87
N GLY A 138 0.98 -17.72 2.93
CA GLY A 138 1.89 -16.58 2.89
C GLY A 138 1.22 -15.20 2.94
N TYR A 139 -0.13 -15.12 2.95
CA TYR A 139 -0.87 -13.86 3.06
C TYR A 139 -1.43 -13.66 4.48
N GLY A 140 -1.65 -12.40 4.84
CA GLY A 140 -2.38 -12.06 6.06
C GLY A 140 -3.87 -12.41 5.95
N ARG A 141 -4.53 -12.57 7.07
CA ARG A 141 -5.96 -12.91 7.16
C ARG A 141 -6.77 -11.73 7.66
N ILE A 142 -7.91 -11.51 7.01
CA ILE A 142 -8.92 -10.56 7.46
C ILE A 142 -9.87 -11.29 8.41
N VAL A 143 -9.87 -10.93 9.67
CA VAL A 143 -10.78 -11.49 10.67
C VAL A 143 -11.98 -10.55 10.84
N LYS A 144 -13.17 -11.08 10.59
CA LYS A 144 -14.45 -10.35 10.74
C LYS A 144 -15.25 -10.89 11.91
N ASP A 145 -16.02 -10.01 12.53
CA ASP A 145 -17.01 -10.35 13.56
C ASP A 145 -18.30 -9.61 13.24
N GLY A 146 -19.42 -10.35 13.05
CA GLY A 146 -20.68 -9.76 12.63
C GLY A 146 -20.64 -8.99 11.30
N GLY A 147 -19.68 -9.32 10.40
CA GLY A 147 -19.49 -8.63 9.13
C GLY A 147 -18.50 -7.44 9.20
N ALA A 148 -18.19 -6.93 10.39
CA ALA A 148 -17.24 -5.85 10.58
C ALA A 148 -15.79 -6.35 10.65
N LEU A 149 -14.83 -5.55 10.17
CA LEU A 149 -13.41 -5.82 10.32
C LEU A 149 -13.03 -5.77 11.81
N ARG A 150 -12.53 -6.87 12.35
CA ARG A 150 -12.02 -6.94 13.72
C ARG A 150 -10.52 -6.74 13.79
N LYS A 151 -9.78 -7.47 12.96
CA LYS A 151 -8.32 -7.37 12.88
C LYS A 151 -7.78 -7.94 11.57
N ILE A 152 -6.54 -7.61 11.28
CA ILE A 152 -5.73 -8.20 10.22
C ILE A 152 -4.60 -8.96 10.91
N VAL A 153 -4.41 -10.25 10.59
CA VAL A 153 -3.44 -11.12 11.24
C VAL A 153 -2.51 -11.70 10.17
N GLU A 154 -1.21 -11.55 10.35
CA GLU A 154 -0.23 -12.23 9.50
C GLU A 154 -0.33 -13.74 9.69
N GLU A 155 -0.08 -14.53 8.65
CA GLU A 155 -0.24 -16.00 8.69
C GLU A 155 0.52 -16.66 9.85
N ARG A 156 1.77 -16.23 10.09
CA ARG A 156 2.62 -16.74 11.18
C ARG A 156 2.07 -16.49 12.58
N ASP A 157 1.21 -15.46 12.72
CA ASP A 157 0.64 -15.01 13.99
C ASP A 157 -0.84 -15.45 14.12
N ALA A 158 -1.38 -16.10 13.08
CA ALA A 158 -2.77 -16.52 13.02
C ALA A 158 -2.99 -17.86 13.75
N SER A 159 -4.02 -17.92 14.60
CA SER A 159 -4.46 -19.19 15.21
C SER A 159 -5.15 -20.09 14.16
N GLY A 160 -5.20 -21.40 14.42
CA GLY A 160 -5.85 -22.36 13.52
C GLY A 160 -7.32 -22.05 13.21
N ARG A 161 -8.04 -21.35 14.12
CA ARG A 161 -9.41 -20.88 13.88
C ARG A 161 -9.48 -19.68 12.94
N GLU A 162 -8.44 -18.85 12.92
CA GLU A 162 -8.35 -17.65 12.08
C GLU A 162 -7.91 -17.99 10.66
N ILE A 163 -7.08 -19.03 10.50
CA ILE A 163 -6.68 -19.54 9.18
C ILE A 163 -7.87 -20.03 8.37
N GLY A 164 -8.87 -20.68 9.00
CA GLY A 164 -10.03 -21.28 8.31
C GLY A 164 -11.22 -20.35 8.06
N ARG A 165 -11.24 -19.12 8.58
CA ARG A 165 -12.40 -18.21 8.51
C ARG A 165 -12.15 -16.89 7.78
N ALA A 166 -10.96 -16.69 7.29
CA ALA A 166 -10.55 -15.38 6.80
C ALA A 166 -10.55 -15.32 5.27
N SER A 167 -11.13 -14.26 4.73
CA SER A 167 -10.79 -13.81 3.39
C SER A 167 -9.35 -13.31 3.42
N CYS A 168 -8.56 -13.66 2.42
CA CYS A 168 -7.18 -13.26 2.35
C CYS A 168 -7.04 -11.78 2.01
N ARG A 169 -5.99 -11.19 2.52
CA ARG A 169 -5.57 -9.86 2.13
C ARG A 169 -4.58 -9.98 0.98
N GLU A 170 -4.90 -9.38 -0.16
CA GLU A 170 -3.87 -8.91 -1.05
C GLU A 170 -3.13 -7.78 -0.33
N ARG A 171 -1.81 -7.81 -0.32
CA ARG A 171 -1.05 -6.64 0.14
C ARG A 171 -1.20 -5.57 -0.93
N VAL A 172 -2.09 -4.67 -0.69
CA VAL A 172 -2.14 -3.41 -1.42
C VAL A 172 -1.35 -2.38 -0.66
#